data_183b412290b57fe5e23a7b3c6cb9a22d
#
_entry.id   183b412290b57fe5e23a7b3c6cb9a22d
#
_cell.length_a   1.000
_cell.length_b   1.000
_cell.length_c   1.000
_cell.angle_alpha   90.00
_cell.angle_beta   90.00
_cell.angle_gamma   90.00
#
_symmetry.space_group_name_H-M   'P 1'
#
loop_
_entity.id
_entity.type
_entity.pdbx_description
1 polymer ?
#
loop_
_entity_poly.entity_id
_entity_poly.type
_entity_poly.pdbx_seq_one_letter_code
_entity_poly.pdbx_strand_id
1 'polypeptide(L)'
;RAWMEGTIRLFDANDRALVKARVEALAEGIATGFDGYAEVAWTTGPPAVANTERWNDLARKTAAQEGFAVVDAVPWMAGEDFAYYQELMESCFAFIGTGPAPENHHPKFTVDPAAIPMAARYLVRMAEEALRQIQ
;
A
#
# COMPACT_ATOMS: atom_id res chain seq x y z
N ARG A 1 9.65 -31.07 -15.70
CA ARG A 1 9.76 -29.96 -14.75
C ARG A 1 8.89 -28.80 -15.21
N ALA A 2 8.09 -28.23 -14.33
CA ALA A 2 7.32 -27.01 -14.55
C ALA A 2 7.75 -25.97 -13.54
N TRP A 3 7.59 -24.69 -13.88
CA TRP A 3 7.85 -23.56 -13.01
C TRP A 3 6.69 -22.56 -13.11
N MET A 4 6.28 -22.01 -11.99
CA MET A 4 5.20 -21.02 -11.89
C MET A 4 5.63 -19.92 -10.94
N GLU A 5 5.23 -18.70 -11.23
CA GLU A 5 5.42 -17.53 -10.39
C GLU A 5 4.11 -16.76 -10.28
N GLY A 6 3.88 -16.15 -9.13
CA GLY A 6 2.69 -15.37 -8.90
C GLY A 6 2.85 -14.41 -7.72
N THR A 7 1.86 -13.57 -7.52
CA THR A 7 1.79 -12.62 -6.40
C THR A 7 0.49 -12.85 -5.63
N ILE A 8 0.61 -12.86 -4.31
CA ILE A 8 -0.53 -12.90 -3.40
C ILE A 8 -0.58 -11.57 -2.66
N ARG A 9 -1.75 -10.94 -2.66
CA ARG A 9 -1.98 -9.66 -1.97
C ARG A 9 -3.09 -9.84 -0.95
N LEU A 10 -2.86 -9.38 0.27
CA LEU A 10 -3.75 -9.59 1.42
C LEU A 10 -3.74 -8.32 2.27
N PHE A 11 -4.87 -8.02 2.90
CA PHE A 11 -4.96 -6.92 3.87
C PHE A 11 -4.60 -7.38 5.29
N ASP A 12 -4.99 -8.61 5.67
CA ASP A 12 -4.72 -9.14 7.00
C ASP A 12 -3.42 -9.94 7.03
N ALA A 13 -2.56 -9.59 7.98
CA ALA A 13 -1.29 -10.28 8.20
C ALA A 13 -1.48 -11.76 8.64
N ASN A 14 -2.57 -12.06 9.36
CA ASN A 14 -2.87 -13.43 9.78
C ASN A 14 -3.23 -14.32 8.59
N ASP A 15 -3.93 -13.77 7.60
CA ASP A 15 -4.26 -14.49 6.37
C ASP A 15 -3.01 -14.87 5.57
N ARG A 16 -1.93 -14.09 5.68
CA ARG A 16 -0.66 -14.37 5.00
C ARG A 16 -0.08 -15.73 5.38
N ALA A 17 -0.03 -16.03 6.67
CA ALA A 17 0.49 -17.32 7.16
C ALA A 17 -0.40 -18.49 6.72
N LEU A 18 -1.72 -18.32 6.80
CA LEU A 18 -2.69 -19.32 6.35
C LEU A 18 -2.57 -19.59 4.85
N VAL A 19 -2.54 -18.57 4.03
CA VAL A 19 -2.45 -18.71 2.57
C VAL A 19 -1.14 -19.35 2.17
N LYS A 20 -0.02 -18.94 2.79
CA LYS A 20 1.28 -19.56 2.58
C LYS A 20 1.24 -21.07 2.83
N ALA A 21 0.77 -21.49 4.01
CA ALA A 21 0.67 -22.90 4.36
C ALA A 21 -0.27 -23.67 3.40
N ARG A 22 -1.36 -23.05 2.93
CA ARG A 22 -2.28 -23.68 1.98
C ARG A 22 -1.69 -23.85 0.59
N VAL A 23 -0.96 -22.85 0.10
CA VAL A 23 -0.27 -22.95 -1.20
C VAL A 23 0.79 -24.06 -1.17
N GLU A 24 1.59 -24.12 -0.11
CA GLU A 24 2.59 -25.17 0.07
C GLU A 24 1.94 -26.57 0.09
N ALA A 25 0.90 -26.75 0.90
CA ALA A 25 0.19 -28.01 1.00
C ALA A 25 -0.48 -28.46 -0.32
N LEU A 26 -1.06 -27.50 -1.07
CA LEU A 26 -1.65 -27.79 -2.38
C LEU A 26 -0.59 -28.16 -3.42
N ALA A 27 0.51 -27.42 -3.48
CA ALA A 27 1.60 -27.70 -4.41
C ALA A 27 2.18 -29.09 -4.15
N GLU A 28 2.47 -29.43 -2.90
CA GLU A 28 2.99 -30.75 -2.50
C GLU A 28 1.99 -31.87 -2.79
N GLY A 29 0.71 -31.71 -2.41
CA GLY A 29 -0.32 -32.70 -2.64
C GLY A 29 -0.55 -32.99 -4.11
N ILE A 30 -0.55 -31.96 -4.96
CA ILE A 30 -0.69 -32.14 -6.42
C ILE A 30 0.55 -32.85 -6.99
N ALA A 31 1.75 -32.40 -6.64
CA ALA A 31 2.99 -32.99 -7.14
C ALA A 31 3.11 -34.47 -6.76
N THR A 32 2.79 -34.82 -5.51
CA THR A 32 2.79 -36.19 -5.02
C THR A 32 1.80 -37.08 -5.80
N GLY A 33 0.64 -36.54 -6.17
CA GLY A 33 -0.34 -37.26 -6.99
C GLY A 33 0.15 -37.64 -8.40
N PHE A 34 1.25 -37.06 -8.86
CA PHE A 34 1.94 -37.35 -10.12
C PHE A 34 3.35 -37.92 -9.91
N ASP A 35 3.60 -38.57 -8.78
CA ASP A 35 4.90 -39.14 -8.40
C ASP A 35 6.06 -38.14 -8.46
N GLY A 36 5.75 -36.87 -8.19
CA GLY A 36 6.68 -35.75 -8.19
C GLY A 36 6.83 -35.09 -6.82
N TYR A 37 7.53 -33.98 -6.80
CA TYR A 37 7.66 -33.10 -5.64
C TYR A 37 7.52 -31.64 -6.04
N ALA A 38 7.16 -30.78 -5.08
CA ALA A 38 7.10 -29.34 -5.27
C ALA A 38 8.07 -28.61 -4.33
N GLU A 39 8.72 -27.58 -4.86
CA GLU A 39 9.47 -26.61 -4.04
C GLU A 39 8.77 -25.27 -4.17
N VAL A 40 8.43 -24.65 -3.03
CA VAL A 40 7.79 -23.33 -2.99
C VAL A 40 8.74 -22.35 -2.32
N ALA A 41 9.14 -21.32 -3.06
CA ALA A 41 9.94 -20.21 -2.55
C ALA A 41 9.08 -18.97 -2.38
N TRP A 42 9.31 -18.23 -1.30
CA TRP A 42 8.56 -17.02 -0.97
C TRP A 42 9.46 -15.80 -0.89
N THR A 43 9.03 -14.72 -1.53
CA THR A 43 9.57 -13.38 -1.31
C THR A 43 8.52 -12.59 -0.54
N THR A 44 8.89 -12.08 0.63
CA THR A 44 7.99 -11.29 1.46
C THR A 44 7.96 -9.85 0.95
N GLY A 45 6.78 -9.39 0.58
CA GLY A 45 6.51 -7.98 0.27
C GLY A 45 6.08 -7.17 1.50
N PRO A 46 5.82 -5.85 1.33
CA PRO A 46 5.39 -4.99 2.43
C PRO A 46 4.08 -5.46 3.06
N PRO A 47 3.82 -5.08 4.33
CA PRO A 47 2.52 -5.26 4.96
C PRO A 47 1.44 -4.40 4.28
N ALA A 48 0.18 -4.54 4.71
CA ALA A 48 -0.88 -3.64 4.27
C ALA A 48 -0.71 -2.26 4.91
N VAL A 49 -0.96 -1.20 4.14
CA VAL A 49 -1.04 0.16 4.69
C VAL A 49 -2.34 0.29 5.47
N ALA A 50 -2.25 0.65 6.75
CA ALA A 50 -3.39 0.92 7.62
C ALA A 50 -3.16 2.25 8.36
N ASN A 51 -3.82 3.31 7.93
CA ASN A 51 -3.67 4.63 8.52
C ASN A 51 -4.13 4.67 9.97
N THR A 52 -3.35 5.32 10.84
CA THR A 52 -3.76 5.63 12.20
C THR A 52 -4.87 6.69 12.16
N GLU A 53 -5.97 6.45 12.86
CA GLU A 53 -7.19 7.28 12.81
C GLU A 53 -6.89 8.76 13.05
N ARG A 54 -6.20 9.11 14.14
CA ARG A 54 -5.88 10.50 14.47
C ARG A 54 -5.09 11.22 13.37
N TRP A 55 -4.14 10.52 12.73
CA TRP A 55 -3.34 11.10 11.64
C TRP A 55 -4.11 11.17 10.34
N ASN A 56 -5.01 10.23 10.09
CA ASN A 56 -5.92 10.27 8.96
C ASN A 56 -6.88 11.47 9.07
N ASP A 57 -7.44 11.72 10.26
CA ASP A 57 -8.33 12.87 10.51
C ASP A 57 -7.59 14.20 10.32
N LEU A 58 -6.36 14.30 10.84
CA LEU A 58 -5.52 15.47 10.64
C LEU A 58 -5.22 15.69 9.16
N ALA A 59 -4.86 14.63 8.42
CA ALA A 59 -4.57 14.67 7.01
C ALA A 59 -5.77 15.16 6.19
N ARG A 60 -6.97 14.64 6.47
CA ARG A 60 -8.22 15.06 5.82
C ARG A 60 -8.54 16.53 6.07
N LYS A 61 -8.44 16.96 7.33
CA LYS A 61 -8.66 18.36 7.72
C LYS A 61 -7.68 19.30 7.01
N THR A 62 -6.40 18.96 7.05
CA THR A 62 -5.34 19.76 6.42
C THR A 62 -5.51 19.81 4.91
N ALA A 63 -5.84 18.70 4.27
CA ALA A 63 -6.11 18.67 2.83
C ALA A 63 -7.28 19.57 2.45
N ALA A 64 -8.38 19.54 3.19
CA ALA A 64 -9.52 20.41 2.95
C ALA A 64 -9.15 21.91 3.11
N GLN A 65 -8.32 22.25 4.09
CA GLN A 65 -7.84 23.62 4.31
C GLN A 65 -6.94 24.11 3.16
N GLU A 66 -6.17 23.21 2.55
CA GLU A 66 -5.32 23.52 1.38
C GLU A 66 -6.10 23.47 0.04
N GLY A 67 -7.41 23.26 0.10
CA GLY A 67 -8.29 23.34 -1.08
C GLY A 67 -8.42 22.03 -1.87
N PHE A 68 -8.00 20.90 -1.31
CA PHE A 68 -8.24 19.60 -1.94
C PHE A 68 -9.70 19.15 -1.78
N ALA A 69 -10.24 18.52 -2.80
CA ALA A 69 -11.45 17.73 -2.70
C ALA A 69 -11.11 16.40 -2.00
N VAL A 70 -11.43 16.31 -0.70
CA VAL A 70 -11.13 15.13 0.10
C VAL A 70 -12.17 14.05 -0.14
N VAL A 71 -11.72 12.86 -0.53
CA VAL A 71 -12.56 11.70 -0.78
C VAL A 71 -12.03 10.49 0.02
N ASP A 72 -12.91 9.53 0.28
CA ASP A 72 -12.49 8.27 0.88
C ASP A 72 -11.80 7.40 -0.17
N ALA A 73 -10.62 6.92 0.16
CA ALA A 73 -9.93 5.96 -0.67
C ALA A 73 -10.62 4.59 -0.58
N VAL A 74 -10.91 4.00 -1.72
CA VAL A 74 -11.34 2.60 -1.76
C VAL A 74 -10.13 1.71 -1.44
N PRO A 75 -10.27 0.68 -0.58
CA PRO A 75 -9.18 -0.25 -0.32
C PRO A 75 -8.60 -0.82 -1.62
N TRP A 76 -7.30 -0.68 -1.79
CA TRP A 76 -6.59 -1.09 -3.00
C TRP A 76 -5.45 -2.05 -2.68
N MET A 77 -5.42 -3.19 -3.36
CA MET A 77 -4.41 -4.23 -3.15
C MET A 77 -3.11 -3.93 -3.92
N ALA A 78 -2.54 -2.74 -3.70
CA ALA A 78 -1.19 -2.39 -4.17
C ALA A 78 -0.16 -2.69 -3.08
N GLY A 79 1.10 -2.89 -3.46
CA GLY A 79 2.22 -2.89 -2.53
C GLY A 79 2.70 -1.45 -2.34
N GLU A 80 3.03 -1.08 -1.09
CA GLU A 80 3.52 0.24 -0.73
C GLU A 80 4.57 0.13 0.37
N ASP A 81 5.78 0.58 0.09
CA ASP A 81 6.91 0.49 1.03
C ASP A 81 6.71 1.36 2.28
N PHE A 82 5.88 2.40 2.19
CA PHE A 82 5.47 3.21 3.34
C PHE A 82 4.90 2.37 4.48
N ALA A 83 4.31 1.22 4.19
CA ALA A 83 3.76 0.32 5.19
C ALA A 83 4.79 -0.14 6.25
N TYR A 84 6.07 -0.18 5.91
CA TYR A 84 7.13 -0.50 6.88
C TYR A 84 7.31 0.56 7.96
N TYR A 85 7.05 1.84 7.67
CA TYR A 85 7.06 2.88 8.70
C TYR A 85 5.95 2.66 9.72
N GLN A 86 4.81 2.11 9.30
CA GLN A 86 3.66 1.85 10.17
C GLN A 86 3.89 0.71 11.16
N GLU A 87 4.89 -0.14 10.94
CA GLU A 87 5.34 -1.12 11.92
C GLU A 87 6.15 -0.48 13.07
N LEU A 88 6.68 0.73 12.88
CA LEU A 88 7.54 1.42 13.83
C LEU A 88 6.85 2.59 14.52
N MET A 89 5.88 3.23 13.85
CA MET A 89 5.22 4.43 14.35
C MET A 89 3.83 4.61 13.75
N GLU A 90 3.00 5.34 14.46
CA GLU A 90 1.72 5.82 13.93
C GLU A 90 1.96 6.74 12.73
N SER A 91 1.23 6.53 11.67
CA SER A 91 1.41 7.29 10.43
C SER A 91 0.17 7.29 9.54
N CYS A 92 0.19 8.13 8.51
CA CYS A 92 -0.87 8.24 7.53
C CYS A 92 -0.27 8.35 6.13
N PHE A 93 -0.76 7.51 5.25
CA PHE A 93 -0.49 7.56 3.82
C PHE A 93 -1.71 8.12 3.08
N ALA A 94 -1.49 9.06 2.17
CA ALA A 94 -2.54 9.68 1.40
C ALA A 94 -2.21 9.68 -0.10
N PHE A 95 -3.19 9.39 -0.93
CA PHE A 95 -3.10 9.60 -2.36
C PHE A 95 -3.45 11.03 -2.70
N ILE A 96 -2.68 11.65 -3.59
CA ILE A 96 -2.96 12.97 -4.15
C ILE A 96 -3.24 12.79 -5.64
N GLY A 97 -4.46 13.14 -6.07
CA GLY A 97 -4.84 13.14 -7.47
C GLY A 97 -4.09 14.22 -8.25
N THR A 98 -3.47 13.84 -9.35
CA THR A 98 -2.66 14.72 -10.20
C THR A 98 -3.28 15.01 -11.56
N GLY A 99 -4.59 14.78 -11.68
CA GLY A 99 -5.33 14.95 -12.93
C GLY A 99 -5.45 13.65 -13.74
N PRO A 100 -6.16 13.67 -14.87
CA PRO A 100 -6.31 12.52 -15.73
C PRO A 100 -4.97 12.15 -16.38
N ALA A 101 -4.51 10.94 -16.09
CA ALA A 101 -3.28 10.38 -16.64
C ALA A 101 -3.45 8.84 -16.77
N PRO A 102 -2.63 8.17 -17.60
CA PRO A 102 -2.49 6.73 -17.53
C PRO A 102 -2.10 6.27 -16.13
N GLU A 103 -2.41 5.02 -15.81
CA GLU A 103 -2.11 4.41 -14.51
C GLU A 103 -0.61 4.49 -14.16
N ASN A 104 -0.31 4.39 -12.87
CA ASN A 104 1.06 4.29 -12.37
C ASN A 104 1.81 3.14 -13.09
N HIS A 105 3.09 3.34 -13.35
CA HIS A 105 3.97 2.44 -14.11
C HIS A 105 3.68 2.32 -15.61
N HIS A 106 2.67 3.02 -16.14
CA HIS A 106 2.46 3.09 -17.58
C HIS A 106 3.57 3.94 -18.24
N PRO A 107 4.12 3.56 -19.40
CA PRO A 107 5.19 4.33 -20.06
C PRO A 107 4.84 5.78 -20.43
N LYS A 108 3.55 6.09 -20.52
CA LYS A 108 3.03 7.44 -20.78
C LYS A 108 2.47 8.12 -19.52
N PHE A 109 2.80 7.60 -18.33
CA PHE A 109 2.39 8.24 -17.08
C PHE A 109 2.97 9.66 -17.01
N THR A 110 2.12 10.61 -16.66
CA THR A 110 2.50 12.02 -16.47
C THR A 110 1.81 12.59 -15.24
N VAL A 111 2.45 13.54 -14.61
CA VAL A 111 1.88 14.35 -13.53
C VAL A 111 1.69 15.76 -14.03
N ASP A 112 0.51 16.34 -13.79
CA ASP A 112 0.33 17.77 -14.05
C ASP A 112 1.27 18.57 -13.14
N PRO A 113 2.21 19.37 -13.70
CA PRO A 113 3.12 20.18 -12.89
C PRO A 113 2.41 21.13 -11.92
N ALA A 114 1.18 21.54 -12.22
CA ALA A 114 0.38 22.39 -11.33
C ALA A 114 -0.01 21.69 -10.02
N ALA A 115 -0.03 20.35 -9.99
CA ALA A 115 -0.31 19.60 -8.77
C ALA A 115 0.87 19.63 -7.78
N ILE A 116 2.10 19.80 -8.24
CA ILE A 116 3.31 19.72 -7.41
C ILE A 116 3.34 20.78 -6.31
N PRO A 117 3.12 22.10 -6.59
CA PRO A 117 3.10 23.11 -5.53
C PRO A 117 1.98 22.89 -4.49
N MET A 118 0.84 22.37 -4.90
CA MET A 118 -0.27 22.06 -3.98
C MET A 118 0.12 20.90 -3.05
N ALA A 119 0.65 19.83 -3.62
CA ALA A 119 1.12 18.69 -2.84
C ALA A 119 2.22 19.09 -1.85
N ALA A 120 3.18 19.92 -2.27
CA ALA A 120 4.26 20.41 -1.41
C ALA A 120 3.73 21.25 -0.25
N ARG A 121 2.78 22.18 -0.50
CA ARG A 121 2.14 22.95 0.58
C ARG A 121 1.40 22.06 1.57
N TYR A 122 0.65 21.09 1.06
CA TYR A 122 -0.05 20.14 1.90
C TYR A 122 0.92 19.38 2.82
N LEU A 123 2.03 18.86 2.31
CA LEU A 123 3.02 18.14 3.11
C LEU A 123 3.66 19.02 4.18
N VAL A 124 3.99 20.27 3.85
CA VAL A 124 4.50 21.25 4.82
C VAL A 124 3.48 21.50 5.94
N ARG A 125 2.22 21.75 5.56
CA ARG A 125 1.15 21.98 6.52
C ARG A 125 0.89 20.76 7.40
N MET A 126 0.90 19.56 6.81
CA MET A 126 0.78 18.32 7.59
C MET A 126 1.88 18.20 8.65
N ALA A 127 3.12 18.48 8.26
CA ALA A 127 4.25 18.44 9.21
C ALA A 127 4.07 19.49 10.34
N GLU A 128 3.72 20.73 10.01
CA GLU A 128 3.47 21.78 11.00
C GLU A 128 2.33 21.42 11.97
N GLU A 129 1.21 20.94 11.46
CA GLU A 129 0.06 20.56 12.29
C GLU A 129 0.35 19.32 13.15
N ALA A 130 1.08 18.34 12.59
CA ALA A 130 1.50 17.17 13.35
C ALA A 130 2.44 17.55 14.51
N LEU A 131 3.42 18.43 14.26
CA LEU A 131 4.33 18.92 15.31
C LEU A 131 3.60 19.64 16.45
N ARG A 132 2.51 20.35 16.16
CA ARG A 132 1.68 21.01 17.20
C ARG A 132 0.91 20.01 18.06
N GLN A 133 0.65 18.79 17.56
CA GLN A 133 -0.09 17.78 18.32
C GLN A 133 0.78 16.90 19.22
N ILE A 134 2.09 16.90 19.01
CA ILE A 134 3.04 16.10 19.79
C ILE A 134 3.84 16.96 20.81
N GLN A 135 3.60 18.26 20.84
CA GLN A 135 4.08 19.17 21.89
C GLN A 135 3.10 19.22 23.05
#